data_303df7d99d95aaca019627779f448bce
#
_entry.id   303df7d99d95aaca019627779f448bce
#
_cell.length_a   1.000
_cell.length_b   1.000
_cell.length_c   1.000
_cell.angle_alpha   90.00
_cell.angle_beta   90.00
_cell.angle_gamma   90.00
#
_symmetry.space_group_name_H-M   'P 1'
#
loop_
_entity.id
_entity.type
_entity.pdbx_description
1 polymer ?
#
loop_
_entity_poly.entity_id
_entity_poly.type
_entity_poly.pdbx_seq_one_letter_code
_entity_poly.pdbx_strand_id
1 'polypeptide(L)'
;VTLGVIGIIYGAVVATMQKDLKRLVAYSSVAHLGFIVLGIFAITTQGLQGGLLQNINHGLSTGALFLLVGMIVERRHTREIAHLRGLQKVAPLFAAVFTVVMLSSLGLPGLNGFVGEFLVLVGSFLTRRWWAIVAATGVILAALYLLWAYQRVFHGQVDDDNKGFAELTWREGAVLAPLVALIVFLGVYPKPVLERMQPAVDRLIEHVDENSDFVSPSVERPEPVEQTETEEAEPAATDEAADSDDPGDARAATGAASAPAEGGGE
;
A
#
# COMPACT_ATOMS: atom_id res chain seq x y z
N VAL A 1 -6.21 -8.40 21.04
CA VAL A 1 -5.22 -7.36 20.72
C VAL A 1 -3.82 -7.74 21.16
N THR A 2 -3.58 -7.97 22.47
CA THR A 2 -2.25 -8.27 23.02
C THR A 2 -1.56 -9.46 22.33
N LEU A 3 -2.26 -10.57 22.13
CA LEU A 3 -1.72 -11.74 21.42
C LEU A 3 -1.39 -11.42 19.95
N GLY A 4 -2.19 -10.56 19.29
CA GLY A 4 -1.89 -10.11 17.93
C GLY A 4 -0.55 -9.36 17.88
N VAL A 5 -0.34 -8.41 18.81
CA VAL A 5 0.91 -7.64 18.86
C VAL A 5 2.12 -8.52 19.24
N ILE A 6 1.94 -9.46 20.18
CA ILE A 6 2.97 -10.46 20.47
C ILE A 6 3.31 -11.25 19.20
N GLY A 7 2.30 -11.69 18.44
CA GLY A 7 2.48 -12.39 17.17
C GLY A 7 3.27 -11.58 16.15
N ILE A 8 2.97 -10.27 16.01
CA ILE A 8 3.70 -9.35 15.13
C ILE A 8 5.19 -9.34 15.48
N ILE A 9 5.50 -9.01 16.73
CA ILE A 9 6.90 -8.82 17.16
C ILE A 9 7.65 -10.15 17.19
N TYR A 10 7.06 -11.18 17.80
CA TYR A 10 7.66 -12.52 17.87
C TYR A 10 7.91 -13.09 16.47
N GLY A 11 6.89 -13.07 15.59
CA GLY A 11 7.01 -13.57 14.22
C GLY A 11 8.11 -12.85 13.44
N ALA A 12 8.17 -11.52 13.52
CA ALA A 12 9.17 -10.71 12.84
C ALA A 12 10.60 -10.94 13.37
N VAL A 13 10.79 -11.00 14.70
CA VAL A 13 12.10 -11.30 15.31
C VAL A 13 12.58 -12.69 14.93
N VAL A 14 11.71 -13.69 15.00
CA VAL A 14 12.07 -15.07 14.61
C VAL A 14 12.35 -15.16 13.11
N ALA A 15 11.59 -14.46 12.25
CA ALA A 15 11.85 -14.39 10.81
C ALA A 15 13.26 -13.83 10.52
N THR A 16 13.68 -12.78 11.23
CA THR A 16 15.02 -12.18 11.10
C THR A 16 16.16 -13.17 11.36
N MET A 17 15.94 -14.14 12.25
CA MET A 17 16.94 -15.13 12.64
C MET A 17 17.00 -16.37 11.74
N GLN A 18 16.11 -16.47 10.73
CA GLN A 18 16.04 -17.65 9.87
C GLN A 18 17.17 -17.69 8.83
N LYS A 19 17.77 -18.86 8.70
CA LYS A 19 18.75 -19.17 7.63
C LYS A 19 18.10 -19.84 6.42
N ASP A 20 16.90 -20.37 6.58
CA ASP A 20 16.10 -21.04 5.57
C ASP A 20 15.04 -20.05 5.01
N LEU A 21 15.08 -19.81 3.70
CA LEU A 21 14.20 -18.85 3.04
C LEU A 21 12.72 -19.22 3.20
N LYS A 22 12.37 -20.51 3.14
CA LYS A 22 10.99 -20.97 3.33
C LYS A 22 10.51 -20.75 4.76
N ARG A 23 11.37 -20.99 5.76
CA ARG A 23 11.04 -20.71 7.16
C ARG A 23 10.91 -19.22 7.42
N LEU A 24 11.74 -18.39 6.80
CA LEU A 24 11.63 -16.94 6.90
C LEU A 24 10.24 -16.48 6.44
N VAL A 25 9.78 -16.91 5.26
CA VAL A 25 8.44 -16.60 4.76
C VAL A 25 7.33 -17.17 5.67
N ALA A 26 7.52 -18.35 6.26
CA ALA A 26 6.56 -18.91 7.19
C ALA A 26 6.44 -18.09 8.50
N TYR A 27 7.56 -17.61 9.07
CA TYR A 27 7.50 -16.76 10.26
C TYR A 27 7.05 -15.34 9.95
N SER A 28 7.31 -14.81 8.75
CA SER A 28 6.70 -13.55 8.31
C SER A 28 5.17 -13.64 8.29
N SER A 29 4.63 -14.81 7.91
CA SER A 29 3.18 -15.05 8.00
C SER A 29 2.63 -14.93 9.42
N VAL A 30 3.37 -15.38 10.43
CA VAL A 30 2.96 -15.22 11.85
C VAL A 30 2.84 -13.73 12.20
N ALA A 31 3.77 -12.90 11.74
CA ALA A 31 3.72 -11.46 11.95
C ALA A 31 2.52 -10.82 11.25
N HIS A 32 2.26 -11.13 9.98
CA HIS A 32 1.12 -10.60 9.23
C HIS A 32 -0.22 -11.06 9.79
N LEU A 33 -0.34 -12.31 10.26
CA LEU A 33 -1.53 -12.79 10.96
C LEU A 33 -1.75 -12.03 12.27
N GLY A 34 -0.67 -11.61 12.94
CA GLY A 34 -0.75 -10.73 14.09
C GLY A 34 -1.41 -9.38 13.77
N PHE A 35 -1.10 -8.78 12.61
CA PHE A 35 -1.78 -7.57 12.12
C PHE A 35 -3.27 -7.83 11.85
N ILE A 36 -3.62 -8.95 11.22
CA ILE A 36 -5.02 -9.31 10.97
C ILE A 36 -5.79 -9.41 12.29
N VAL A 37 -5.24 -10.13 13.28
CA VAL A 37 -5.85 -10.26 14.61
C VAL A 37 -5.97 -8.90 15.29
N LEU A 38 -4.93 -8.06 15.24
CA LEU A 38 -4.96 -6.72 15.81
C LEU A 38 -6.09 -5.89 15.20
N GLY A 39 -6.23 -5.88 13.88
CA GLY A 39 -7.26 -5.12 13.17
C GLY A 39 -8.66 -5.58 13.50
N ILE A 40 -8.91 -6.89 13.49
CA ILE A 40 -10.23 -7.47 13.80
C ILE A 40 -10.65 -7.12 15.24
N PHE A 41 -9.75 -7.25 16.20
CA PHE A 41 -10.05 -6.99 17.62
C PHE A 41 -9.85 -5.52 18.04
N ALA A 42 -9.56 -4.62 17.11
CA ALA A 42 -9.66 -3.19 17.34
C ALA A 42 -11.13 -2.72 17.40
N ILE A 43 -12.03 -3.45 16.75
CA ILE A 43 -13.48 -3.19 16.70
C ILE A 43 -13.75 -1.73 16.26
N THR A 44 -13.12 -1.35 15.17
CA THR A 44 -13.36 -0.08 14.47
C THR A 44 -13.58 -0.39 13.00
N THR A 45 -14.29 0.47 12.28
CA THR A 45 -14.54 0.27 10.84
C THR A 45 -13.23 0.09 10.07
N GLN A 46 -12.24 0.95 10.31
CA GLN A 46 -10.93 0.87 9.64
C GLN A 46 -10.15 -0.39 10.04
N GLY A 47 -10.17 -0.74 11.34
CA GLY A 47 -9.48 -1.93 11.85
C GLY A 47 -10.06 -3.21 11.26
N LEU A 48 -11.38 -3.36 11.26
CA LEU A 48 -12.08 -4.51 10.69
C LEU A 48 -11.85 -4.61 9.17
N GLN A 49 -12.06 -3.52 8.44
CA GLN A 49 -11.79 -3.48 7.00
C GLN A 49 -10.34 -3.81 6.69
N GLY A 50 -9.41 -3.20 7.44
CA GLY A 50 -7.98 -3.46 7.30
C GLY A 50 -7.62 -4.91 7.58
N GLY A 51 -8.13 -5.49 8.67
CA GLY A 51 -7.90 -6.89 9.03
C GLY A 51 -8.43 -7.88 7.99
N LEU A 52 -9.66 -7.67 7.50
CA LEU A 52 -10.26 -8.49 6.45
C LEU A 52 -9.51 -8.35 5.11
N LEU A 53 -9.17 -7.12 4.72
CA LEU A 53 -8.39 -6.87 3.51
C LEU A 53 -7.00 -7.47 3.62
N GLN A 54 -6.33 -7.33 4.78
CA GLN A 54 -5.01 -7.90 5.01
C GLN A 54 -5.01 -9.43 4.95
N ASN A 55 -6.10 -10.08 5.32
CA ASN A 55 -6.24 -11.53 5.15
C ASN A 55 -6.20 -11.95 3.68
N ILE A 56 -6.89 -11.20 2.80
CA ILE A 56 -6.85 -11.41 1.34
C ILE A 56 -5.45 -11.10 0.79
N ASN A 57 -4.89 -9.95 1.18
CA ASN A 57 -3.57 -9.50 0.74
C ASN A 57 -2.47 -10.49 1.12
N HIS A 58 -2.52 -10.98 2.36
CA HIS A 58 -1.58 -12.00 2.84
C HIS A 58 -1.68 -13.29 2.05
N GLY A 59 -2.90 -13.75 1.74
CA GLY A 59 -3.10 -14.92 0.89
C GLY A 59 -2.47 -14.78 -0.48
N LEU A 60 -2.62 -13.62 -1.13
CA LEU A 60 -2.03 -13.32 -2.44
C LEU A 60 -0.51 -13.22 -2.39
N SER A 61 0.01 -12.34 -1.53
CA SER A 61 1.45 -12.03 -1.46
C SER A 61 2.27 -13.20 -0.94
N THR A 62 1.84 -13.82 0.16
CA THR A 62 2.54 -14.97 0.74
C THR A 62 2.39 -16.20 -0.12
N GLY A 63 1.22 -16.42 -0.75
CA GLY A 63 1.03 -17.48 -1.72
C GLY A 63 2.02 -17.36 -2.89
N ALA A 64 2.16 -16.16 -3.46
CA ALA A 64 3.13 -15.88 -4.52
C ALA A 64 4.58 -16.07 -4.04
N LEU A 65 4.92 -15.63 -2.80
CA LEU A 65 6.25 -15.87 -2.23
C LEU A 65 6.56 -17.35 -2.07
N PHE A 66 5.61 -18.15 -1.59
CA PHE A 66 5.81 -19.60 -1.45
C PHE A 66 5.98 -20.29 -2.79
N LEU A 67 5.25 -19.86 -3.83
CA LEU A 67 5.46 -20.36 -5.20
C LEU A 67 6.86 -20.04 -5.70
N LEU A 68 7.31 -18.79 -5.55
CA LEU A 68 8.65 -18.35 -5.94
C LEU A 68 9.75 -19.09 -5.17
N VAL A 69 9.60 -19.25 -3.86
CA VAL A 69 10.52 -20.06 -3.04
C VAL A 69 10.49 -21.53 -3.47
N GLY A 70 9.32 -22.07 -3.81
CA GLY A 70 9.18 -23.41 -4.36
C GLY A 70 9.98 -23.59 -5.65
N MET A 71 9.87 -22.64 -6.58
CA MET A 71 10.63 -22.62 -7.84
C MET A 71 12.15 -22.53 -7.60
N ILE A 72 12.60 -21.78 -6.58
CA ILE A 72 14.02 -21.77 -6.19
C ILE A 72 14.45 -23.17 -5.73
N VAL A 73 13.65 -23.77 -4.83
CA VAL A 73 13.97 -25.11 -4.27
C VAL A 73 13.99 -26.19 -5.35
N GLU A 74 13.07 -26.14 -6.31
CA GLU A 74 13.03 -27.09 -7.44
C GLU A 74 14.30 -27.01 -8.30
N ARG A 75 14.82 -25.79 -8.55
CA ARG A 75 16.03 -25.56 -9.36
C ARG A 75 17.33 -25.82 -8.61
N ARG A 76 17.36 -25.51 -7.30
CA ARG A 76 18.60 -25.50 -6.50
C ARG A 76 18.68 -26.65 -5.48
N HIS A 77 17.58 -27.33 -5.21
CA HIS A 77 17.47 -28.38 -4.18
C HIS A 77 17.93 -27.93 -2.79
N THR A 78 17.99 -26.62 -2.54
CA THR A 78 18.32 -26.03 -1.25
C THR A 78 17.42 -24.84 -0.93
N ARG A 79 17.23 -24.57 0.35
CA ARG A 79 16.48 -23.43 0.89
C ARG A 79 17.35 -22.50 1.72
N GLU A 80 18.62 -22.85 1.90
CA GLU A 80 19.56 -22.07 2.71
C GLU A 80 19.98 -20.80 1.99
N ILE A 81 19.71 -19.64 2.62
CA ILE A 81 19.97 -18.31 2.07
C ILE A 81 21.45 -18.14 1.73
N ALA A 82 22.34 -18.80 2.48
CA ALA A 82 23.78 -18.73 2.27
C ALA A 82 24.23 -19.31 0.92
N HIS A 83 23.47 -20.26 0.37
CA HIS A 83 23.77 -20.92 -0.93
C HIS A 83 23.00 -20.31 -2.11
N LEU A 84 22.22 -19.27 -1.88
CA LEU A 84 21.41 -18.59 -2.89
C LEU A 84 21.93 -17.18 -3.10
N ARG A 85 23.01 -17.01 -3.91
CA ARG A 85 23.62 -15.68 -4.15
C ARG A 85 23.63 -15.34 -5.63
N GLY A 86 23.39 -14.06 -5.91
CA GLY A 86 23.54 -13.49 -7.25
C GLY A 86 22.45 -13.91 -8.25
N LEU A 87 21.30 -14.43 -7.80
CA LEU A 87 20.24 -14.92 -8.69
C LEU A 87 19.72 -13.85 -9.66
N GLN A 88 19.79 -12.57 -9.31
CA GLN A 88 19.37 -11.47 -10.19
C GLN A 88 20.17 -11.41 -11.49
N LYS A 89 21.44 -11.82 -11.48
CA LYS A 89 22.30 -11.77 -12.67
C LYS A 89 22.01 -12.88 -13.67
N VAL A 90 21.51 -14.02 -13.20
CA VAL A 90 21.22 -15.21 -14.02
C VAL A 90 19.75 -15.35 -14.38
N ALA A 91 18.85 -14.81 -13.54
CA ALA A 91 17.40 -14.86 -13.74
C ALA A 91 16.78 -13.50 -13.40
N PRO A 92 16.95 -12.47 -14.26
CA PRO A 92 16.51 -11.11 -13.98
C PRO A 92 14.98 -10.98 -13.93
N LEU A 93 14.21 -11.69 -14.76
CA LEU A 93 12.75 -11.65 -14.73
C LEU A 93 12.20 -12.31 -13.45
N PHE A 94 12.79 -13.45 -13.05
CA PHE A 94 12.46 -14.09 -11.77
C PHE A 94 12.71 -13.14 -10.60
N ALA A 95 13.87 -12.46 -10.60
CA ALA A 95 14.21 -11.47 -9.58
C ALA A 95 13.24 -10.29 -9.56
N ALA A 96 12.82 -9.78 -10.72
CA ALA A 96 11.86 -8.69 -10.83
C ALA A 96 10.50 -9.07 -10.23
N VAL A 97 9.97 -10.25 -10.57
CA VAL A 97 8.70 -10.75 -10.01
C VAL A 97 8.82 -10.96 -8.50
N PHE A 98 9.92 -11.57 -8.05
CA PHE A 98 10.19 -11.76 -6.62
C PHE A 98 10.23 -10.42 -5.88
N THR A 99 10.86 -9.40 -6.50
CA THR A 99 10.93 -8.04 -5.93
C THR A 99 9.55 -7.45 -5.71
N VAL A 100 8.66 -7.50 -6.70
CA VAL A 100 7.30 -6.96 -6.58
C VAL A 100 6.53 -7.67 -5.46
N VAL A 101 6.59 -9.00 -5.40
CA VAL A 101 5.88 -9.79 -4.39
C VAL A 101 6.46 -9.56 -2.99
N MET A 102 7.79 -9.44 -2.88
CA MET A 102 8.47 -9.14 -1.61
C MET A 102 8.12 -7.73 -1.12
N LEU A 103 8.13 -6.72 -2.00
CA LEU A 103 7.75 -5.35 -1.66
C LEU A 103 6.28 -5.24 -1.26
N SER A 104 5.40 -6.07 -1.85
CA SER A 104 4.03 -6.21 -1.41
C SER A 104 3.92 -6.72 0.03
N SER A 105 4.69 -7.77 0.35
CA SER A 105 4.73 -8.33 1.71
C SER A 105 5.42 -7.40 2.73
N LEU A 106 6.22 -6.46 2.26
CA LEU A 106 6.86 -5.44 3.08
C LEU A 106 5.91 -4.27 3.41
N GLY A 107 4.79 -4.16 2.69
CA GLY A 107 3.86 -3.06 2.87
C GLY A 107 4.28 -1.79 2.12
N LEU A 108 4.87 -1.90 0.91
CA LEU A 108 5.20 -0.73 0.10
C LEU A 108 3.93 -0.03 -0.41
N PRO A 109 3.79 1.31 -0.25
CA PRO A 109 2.69 2.07 -0.83
C PRO A 109 2.54 1.82 -2.35
N GLY A 110 1.31 1.61 -2.80
CA GLY A 110 1.00 1.22 -4.18
C GLY A 110 0.86 -0.29 -4.39
N LEU A 111 1.20 -1.11 -3.38
CA LEU A 111 0.95 -2.56 -3.35
C LEU A 111 -0.04 -2.91 -2.24
N ASN A 112 -0.71 -4.05 -2.40
CA ASN A 112 -1.84 -4.45 -1.56
C ASN A 112 -1.52 -4.54 -0.05
N GLY A 113 -0.33 -5.00 0.33
CA GLY A 113 0.06 -5.15 1.75
C GLY A 113 -0.06 -3.86 2.54
N PHE A 114 0.38 -2.74 1.95
CA PHE A 114 0.31 -1.42 2.60
C PHE A 114 -1.12 -1.04 3.02
N VAL A 115 -2.09 -1.22 2.11
CA VAL A 115 -3.47 -0.77 2.37
C VAL A 115 -4.07 -1.47 3.59
N GLY A 116 -3.88 -2.79 3.68
CA GLY A 116 -4.38 -3.58 4.80
C GLY A 116 -3.70 -3.20 6.13
N GLU A 117 -2.37 -3.19 6.16
CA GLU A 117 -1.61 -2.87 7.37
C GLU A 117 -1.83 -1.43 7.85
N PHE A 118 -1.90 -0.49 6.93
CA PHE A 118 -2.17 0.91 7.26
C PHE A 118 -3.56 1.09 7.90
N LEU A 119 -4.60 0.50 7.33
CA LEU A 119 -5.95 0.54 7.90
C LEU A 119 -6.02 -0.14 9.28
N VAL A 120 -5.31 -1.26 9.46
CA VAL A 120 -5.20 -1.93 10.76
C VAL A 120 -4.56 -1.00 11.80
N LEU A 121 -3.45 -0.36 11.46
CA LEU A 121 -2.74 0.55 12.38
C LEU A 121 -3.59 1.76 12.72
N VAL A 122 -4.23 2.41 11.73
CA VAL A 122 -5.11 3.56 11.96
C VAL A 122 -6.30 3.16 12.84
N GLY A 123 -7.01 2.08 12.49
CA GLY A 123 -8.16 1.61 13.26
C GLY A 123 -7.78 1.20 14.68
N SER A 124 -6.65 0.53 14.86
CA SER A 124 -6.15 0.15 16.18
C SER A 124 -5.68 1.34 17.02
N PHE A 125 -5.16 2.39 16.39
CA PHE A 125 -4.72 3.59 17.09
C PHE A 125 -5.87 4.32 17.78
N LEU A 126 -7.08 4.29 17.22
CA LEU A 126 -8.26 4.94 17.79
C LEU A 126 -8.68 4.33 19.14
N THR A 127 -8.59 3.01 19.28
CA THR A 127 -9.04 2.29 20.48
C THR A 127 -7.91 1.81 21.37
N ARG A 128 -6.75 1.51 20.81
CA ARG A 128 -5.63 0.83 21.50
C ARG A 128 -4.29 1.45 21.11
N ARG A 129 -4.15 2.77 21.27
CA ARG A 129 -3.00 3.58 20.83
C ARG A 129 -1.64 2.96 21.10
N TRP A 130 -1.38 2.49 22.30
CA TRP A 130 -0.07 1.91 22.66
C TRP A 130 0.23 0.62 21.93
N TRP A 131 -0.79 -0.21 21.73
CA TRP A 131 -0.64 -1.45 20.95
C TRP A 131 -0.38 -1.17 19.47
N ALA A 132 -1.03 -0.15 18.91
CA ALA A 132 -0.78 0.28 17.54
C ALA A 132 0.65 0.81 17.35
N ILE A 133 1.17 1.59 18.31
CA ILE A 133 2.56 2.09 18.29
C ILE A 133 3.56 0.92 18.31
N VAL A 134 3.35 -0.05 19.19
CA VAL A 134 4.21 -1.24 19.25
C VAL A 134 4.09 -2.06 17.95
N ALA A 135 2.87 -2.26 17.45
CA ALA A 135 2.64 -2.98 16.19
C ALA A 135 3.32 -2.31 14.98
N ALA A 136 3.35 -0.97 14.94
CA ALA A 136 4.03 -0.22 13.87
C ALA A 136 5.54 -0.55 13.78
N THR A 137 6.20 -0.90 14.89
CA THR A 137 7.60 -1.36 14.84
C THR A 137 7.74 -2.69 14.09
N GLY A 138 6.67 -3.48 14.01
CA GLY A 138 6.63 -4.71 13.22
C GLY A 138 6.85 -4.48 11.73
N VAL A 139 6.37 -3.36 11.18
CA VAL A 139 6.61 -2.97 9.78
C VAL A 139 8.10 -2.73 9.54
N ILE A 140 8.79 -2.08 10.49
CA ILE A 140 10.24 -1.85 10.40
C ILE A 140 11.00 -3.19 10.44
N LEU A 141 10.58 -4.10 11.31
CA LEU A 141 11.17 -5.45 11.38
C LEU A 141 10.89 -6.25 10.11
N ALA A 142 9.69 -6.11 9.51
CA ALA A 142 9.36 -6.75 8.23
C ALA A 142 10.29 -6.27 7.12
N ALA A 143 10.52 -4.95 7.03
CA ALA A 143 11.47 -4.38 6.10
C ALA A 143 12.90 -4.95 6.33
N LEU A 144 13.32 -5.04 7.58
CA LEU A 144 14.64 -5.54 7.94
C LEU A 144 14.87 -6.97 7.43
N TYR A 145 13.99 -7.94 7.76
CA TYR A 145 14.25 -9.33 7.40
C TYR A 145 14.00 -9.62 5.92
N LEU A 146 13.01 -8.97 5.28
CA LEU A 146 12.73 -9.19 3.86
C LEU A 146 13.83 -8.60 2.96
N LEU A 147 14.25 -7.35 3.20
CA LEU A 147 15.31 -6.71 2.43
C LEU A 147 16.66 -7.40 2.67
N TRP A 148 16.94 -7.82 3.90
CA TRP A 148 18.16 -8.57 4.21
C TRP A 148 18.20 -9.93 3.48
N ALA A 149 17.09 -10.68 3.47
CA ALA A 149 17.00 -11.94 2.73
C ALA A 149 17.13 -11.72 1.22
N TYR A 150 16.41 -10.72 0.69
CA TYR A 150 16.47 -10.34 -0.72
C TYR A 150 17.89 -9.99 -1.16
N GLN A 151 18.56 -9.16 -0.39
CA GLN A 151 19.95 -8.74 -0.68
C GLN A 151 20.90 -9.95 -0.76
N ARG A 152 20.73 -10.93 0.14
CA ARG A 152 21.57 -12.12 0.19
C ARG A 152 21.30 -13.09 -0.94
N VAL A 153 20.04 -13.25 -1.32
CA VAL A 153 19.62 -14.20 -2.37
C VAL A 153 19.89 -13.64 -3.78
N PHE A 154 19.54 -12.38 -4.01
CA PHE A 154 19.52 -11.84 -5.36
C PHE A 154 20.77 -11.05 -5.73
N HIS A 155 21.44 -10.42 -4.76
CA HIS A 155 22.59 -9.57 -5.02
C HIS A 155 23.92 -10.31 -4.78
N GLY A 156 25.02 -9.66 -5.20
CA GLY A 156 26.38 -10.16 -5.03
C GLY A 156 26.91 -10.88 -6.25
N GLN A 157 27.98 -11.64 -6.05
CA GLN A 157 28.56 -12.50 -7.08
C GLN A 157 27.75 -13.79 -7.18
N VAL A 158 27.61 -14.30 -8.39
CA VAL A 158 26.93 -15.57 -8.65
C VAL A 158 27.83 -16.70 -8.17
N ASP A 159 27.37 -17.50 -7.25
CA ASP A 159 28.05 -18.74 -6.86
C ASP A 159 28.04 -19.71 -8.04
N ASP A 160 29.09 -20.56 -8.17
CA ASP A 160 29.23 -21.48 -9.29
C ASP A 160 28.03 -22.39 -9.47
N ASP A 161 27.45 -22.83 -8.37
CA ASP A 161 26.24 -23.65 -8.35
C ASP A 161 24.99 -22.90 -8.83
N ASN A 162 24.98 -21.58 -8.83
CA ASN A 162 23.84 -20.76 -9.24
C ASN A 162 23.92 -20.33 -10.71
N LYS A 163 25.04 -20.55 -11.40
CA LYS A 163 25.22 -20.15 -12.82
C LYS A 163 24.23 -20.81 -13.78
N GLY A 164 23.76 -22.01 -13.44
CA GLY A 164 22.76 -22.74 -14.20
C GLY A 164 21.30 -22.49 -13.80
N PHE A 165 21.04 -21.48 -12.94
CA PHE A 165 19.67 -21.19 -12.50
C PHE A 165 18.82 -20.71 -13.70
N ALA A 166 17.77 -21.47 -14.03
CA ALA A 166 16.90 -21.18 -15.16
C ALA A 166 15.95 -20.02 -14.87
N GLU A 167 15.70 -19.19 -15.89
CA GLU A 167 14.73 -18.11 -15.85
C GLU A 167 13.28 -18.63 -15.71
N LEU A 168 12.33 -17.75 -15.41
CA LEU A 168 10.90 -18.07 -15.38
C LEU A 168 10.44 -18.67 -16.71
N THR A 169 9.82 -19.83 -16.62
CA THR A 169 9.12 -20.40 -17.76
C THR A 169 7.78 -19.68 -18.00
N TRP A 170 7.26 -19.77 -19.23
CA TRP A 170 5.97 -19.12 -19.53
C TRP A 170 4.82 -19.68 -18.65
N ARG A 171 4.88 -20.95 -18.27
CA ARG A 171 3.88 -21.58 -17.38
C ARG A 171 3.92 -21.00 -15.97
N GLU A 172 5.10 -20.86 -15.40
CA GLU A 172 5.30 -20.23 -14.10
C GLU A 172 4.85 -18.77 -14.14
N GLY A 173 5.22 -18.05 -15.22
CA GLY A 173 4.75 -16.68 -15.45
C GLY A 173 3.22 -16.58 -15.52
N ALA A 174 2.55 -17.51 -16.19
CA ALA A 174 1.10 -17.55 -16.28
C ALA A 174 0.41 -17.80 -14.93
N VAL A 175 1.05 -18.55 -14.02
CA VAL A 175 0.55 -18.75 -12.64
C VAL A 175 0.78 -17.50 -11.77
N LEU A 176 1.93 -16.84 -11.90
CA LEU A 176 2.28 -15.68 -11.10
C LEU A 176 1.61 -14.39 -11.58
N ALA A 177 1.35 -14.25 -12.88
CA ALA A 177 0.80 -13.04 -13.48
C ALA A 177 -0.53 -12.58 -12.84
N PRO A 178 -1.55 -13.44 -12.64
CA PRO A 178 -2.79 -13.03 -12.00
C PRO A 178 -2.57 -12.62 -10.54
N LEU A 179 -1.66 -13.26 -9.81
CA LEU A 179 -1.35 -12.90 -8.43
C LEU A 179 -0.70 -11.51 -8.37
N VAL A 180 0.31 -11.26 -9.22
CA VAL A 180 0.98 -9.95 -9.31
C VAL A 180 0.00 -8.86 -9.77
N ALA A 181 -0.86 -9.16 -10.74
CA ALA A 181 -1.89 -8.23 -11.20
C ALA A 181 -2.85 -7.84 -10.07
N LEU A 182 -3.32 -8.82 -9.26
CA LEU A 182 -4.17 -8.57 -8.10
C LEU A 182 -3.44 -7.82 -6.99
N ILE A 183 -2.16 -8.10 -6.74
CA ILE A 183 -1.32 -7.38 -5.79
C ILE A 183 -1.27 -5.89 -6.14
N VAL A 184 -1.01 -5.56 -7.41
CA VAL A 184 -0.96 -4.17 -7.87
C VAL A 184 -2.36 -3.55 -7.87
N PHE A 185 -3.37 -4.28 -8.37
CA PHE A 185 -4.74 -3.79 -8.42
C PHE A 185 -5.26 -3.40 -7.03
N LEU A 186 -5.13 -4.29 -6.04
CA LEU A 186 -5.58 -4.04 -4.68
C LEU A 186 -4.75 -2.97 -3.96
N GLY A 187 -3.51 -2.76 -4.38
CA GLY A 187 -2.66 -1.69 -3.86
C GLY A 187 -3.03 -0.31 -4.37
N VAL A 188 -3.46 -0.22 -5.64
CA VAL A 188 -3.80 1.06 -6.29
C VAL A 188 -5.29 1.36 -6.15
N TYR A 189 -6.16 0.35 -6.26
CA TYR A 189 -7.61 0.52 -6.25
C TYR A 189 -8.32 -0.50 -5.34
N PRO A 190 -8.16 -0.39 -4.01
CA PRO A 190 -8.79 -1.30 -3.04
C PRO A 190 -10.29 -1.06 -2.87
N LYS A 191 -10.82 0.08 -3.35
CA LYS A 191 -12.19 0.54 -3.15
C LYS A 191 -13.26 -0.51 -3.41
N PRO A 192 -13.25 -1.28 -4.53
CA PRO A 192 -14.30 -2.26 -4.81
C PRO A 192 -14.42 -3.36 -3.76
N VAL A 193 -13.29 -3.76 -3.16
CA VAL A 193 -13.25 -4.79 -2.11
C VAL A 193 -13.72 -4.21 -0.79
N LEU A 194 -13.27 -3.00 -0.43
CA LEU A 194 -13.66 -2.32 0.80
C LEU A 194 -15.17 -2.02 0.82
N GLU A 195 -15.74 -1.54 -0.29
CA GLU A 195 -17.19 -1.29 -0.40
C GLU A 195 -18.03 -2.56 -0.23
N ARG A 196 -17.55 -3.70 -0.72
CA ARG A 196 -18.24 -4.98 -0.55
C ARG A 196 -18.19 -5.51 0.88
N MET A 197 -17.13 -5.18 1.62
CA MET A 197 -16.98 -5.56 3.02
C MET A 197 -17.78 -4.65 3.97
N GLN A 198 -18.00 -3.38 3.59
CA GLN A 198 -18.63 -2.36 4.42
C GLN A 198 -19.94 -2.82 5.10
N PRO A 199 -20.93 -3.40 4.39
CA PRO A 199 -22.20 -3.78 5.02
C PRO A 199 -22.04 -4.89 6.08
N ALA A 200 -21.03 -5.74 5.96
CA ALA A 200 -20.74 -6.78 6.94
C ALA A 200 -20.03 -6.20 8.17
N VAL A 201 -19.12 -5.25 7.95
CA VAL A 201 -18.40 -4.54 9.00
C VAL A 201 -19.38 -3.70 9.83
N ASP A 202 -20.26 -2.94 9.18
CA ASP A 202 -21.24 -2.08 9.85
C ASP A 202 -22.18 -2.91 10.74
N ARG A 203 -22.71 -4.03 10.23
CA ARG A 203 -23.55 -4.94 11.02
C ARG A 203 -22.82 -5.56 12.21
N LEU A 204 -21.53 -5.88 12.06
CA LEU A 204 -20.76 -6.42 13.17
C LEU A 204 -20.53 -5.36 14.26
N ILE A 205 -20.23 -4.13 13.87
CA ILE A 205 -20.04 -3.03 14.83
C ILE A 205 -21.35 -2.76 15.56
N GLU A 206 -22.46 -2.61 14.84
CA GLU A 206 -23.79 -2.41 15.41
C GLU A 206 -24.14 -3.52 16.42
N HIS A 207 -23.89 -4.77 16.04
CA HIS A 207 -24.14 -5.91 16.94
C HIS A 207 -23.27 -5.86 18.22
N VAL A 208 -22.02 -5.42 18.12
CA VAL A 208 -21.14 -5.27 19.28
C VAL A 208 -21.58 -4.11 20.16
N ASP A 209 -21.95 -2.97 19.57
CA ASP A 209 -22.42 -1.77 20.31
C ASP A 209 -23.73 -2.05 21.04
N GLU A 210 -24.63 -2.86 20.45
CA GLU A 210 -25.91 -3.24 21.09
C GLU A 210 -25.76 -4.28 22.21
N ASN A 211 -24.76 -5.16 22.13
CA ASN A 211 -24.63 -6.30 23.04
C ASN A 211 -23.41 -6.22 23.98
N SER A 212 -22.73 -5.08 24.03
CA SER A 212 -21.59 -4.88 24.93
C SER A 212 -21.51 -3.42 25.42
N ASP A 213 -20.82 -3.22 26.54
CA ASP A 213 -20.51 -1.88 27.06
C ASP A 213 -19.42 -1.16 26.26
N PHE A 214 -18.94 -1.78 25.19
CA PHE A 214 -17.94 -1.20 24.30
C PHE A 214 -18.63 -0.35 23.24
N VAL A 215 -18.36 0.96 23.25
CA VAL A 215 -18.80 1.87 22.20
C VAL A 215 -17.65 2.04 21.19
N SER A 216 -17.89 1.63 19.96
CA SER A 216 -16.90 1.83 18.91
C SER A 216 -16.75 3.33 18.60
N PRO A 217 -15.52 3.87 18.52
CA PRO A 217 -15.32 5.25 18.14
C PRO A 217 -15.78 5.44 16.69
N SER A 218 -16.90 6.14 16.50
CA SER A 218 -17.31 6.61 15.18
C SER A 218 -16.37 7.73 14.79
N VAL A 219 -15.62 7.56 13.71
CA VAL A 219 -15.07 8.73 13.01
C VAL A 219 -16.27 9.36 12.32
N GLU A 220 -16.80 10.43 12.90
CA GLU A 220 -17.79 11.27 12.22
C GLU A 220 -17.26 11.54 10.82
N ARG A 221 -17.91 10.99 9.81
CA ARG A 221 -17.71 11.49 8.46
C ARG A 221 -18.12 12.94 8.50
N PRO A 222 -17.27 13.92 8.10
CA PRO A 222 -17.74 15.27 7.90
C PRO A 222 -19.01 15.14 7.04
N GLU A 223 -20.11 15.69 7.54
CA GLU A 223 -21.35 15.75 6.79
C GLU A 223 -20.99 16.29 5.39
N PRO A 224 -21.60 15.72 4.32
CA PRO A 224 -21.40 16.29 3.00
C PRO A 224 -21.69 17.78 3.13
N VAL A 225 -20.71 18.60 2.82
CA VAL A 225 -20.93 20.07 2.78
C VAL A 225 -22.12 20.22 1.84
N GLU A 226 -23.30 20.53 2.39
CA GLU A 226 -24.45 20.95 1.61
C GLU A 226 -23.91 22.05 0.71
N GLN A 227 -23.83 21.74 -0.58
CA GLN A 227 -23.55 22.76 -1.58
C GLN A 227 -24.68 23.75 -1.42
N THR A 228 -24.43 24.82 -0.70
CA THR A 228 -25.29 26.00 -0.71
C THR A 228 -25.46 26.32 -2.19
N GLU A 229 -26.64 25.96 -2.71
CA GLU A 229 -27.06 26.41 -4.04
C GLU A 229 -26.79 27.90 -4.06
N THR A 230 -25.83 28.29 -4.87
CA THR A 230 -25.60 29.68 -5.19
C THR A 230 -26.89 30.17 -5.80
N GLU A 231 -27.66 30.89 -4.99
CA GLU A 231 -28.81 31.65 -5.38
C GLU A 231 -28.39 32.46 -6.62
N GLU A 232 -28.91 32.05 -7.79
CA GLU A 232 -28.73 32.77 -9.04
C GLU A 232 -29.23 34.20 -8.80
N ALA A 233 -28.31 35.13 -8.75
CA ALA A 233 -28.60 36.56 -8.75
C ALA A 233 -29.36 36.89 -10.07
N GLU A 234 -30.64 37.16 -9.95
CA GLU A 234 -31.51 37.71 -10.94
C GLU A 234 -30.84 38.97 -11.60
N PRO A 235 -30.76 39.08 -12.92
CA PRO A 235 -30.20 40.28 -13.53
C PRO A 235 -31.18 41.43 -13.34
N ALA A 236 -30.73 42.46 -12.60
CA ALA A 236 -31.45 43.72 -12.43
C ALA A 236 -31.73 44.37 -13.79
N ALA A 237 -33.02 44.63 -14.03
CA ALA A 237 -33.55 45.34 -15.17
C ALA A 237 -32.89 46.71 -15.34
N THR A 238 -32.40 46.94 -16.53
CA THR A 238 -31.98 48.27 -17.01
C THR A 238 -33.20 49.13 -17.25
N ASP A 239 -33.33 50.22 -16.47
CA ASP A 239 -34.26 51.31 -16.80
C ASP A 239 -33.52 52.38 -17.56
N GLU A 240 -34.08 52.68 -18.75
CA GLU A 240 -33.68 53.78 -19.64
C GLU A 240 -34.15 55.12 -19.09
N ALA A 241 -33.27 56.11 -19.12
CA ALA A 241 -33.69 57.51 -19.43
C ALA A 241 -32.45 58.35 -19.67
N ALA A 242 -32.24 58.66 -20.90
CA ALA A 242 -32.32 59.97 -21.59
C ALA A 242 -31.40 61.08 -21.09
N ASP A 243 -30.60 61.48 -22.04
CA ASP A 243 -30.46 62.85 -22.56
C ASP A 243 -29.29 63.71 -22.10
N SER A 244 -28.74 64.32 -23.12
CA SER A 244 -28.04 65.57 -23.32
C SER A 244 -26.52 65.59 -23.41
N ASP A 245 -26.16 65.78 -24.70
CA ASP A 245 -25.34 66.82 -25.32
C ASP A 245 -24.02 67.26 -24.65
N ASP A 246 -23.07 67.17 -25.40
CA ASP A 246 -22.23 68.05 -26.23
C ASP A 246 -20.68 67.90 -25.97
N PRO A 247 -19.93 68.23 -26.99
CA PRO A 247 -18.61 67.68 -27.25
C PRO A 247 -17.47 68.63 -26.87
N GLY A 248 -16.31 68.12 -26.79
CA GLY A 248 -15.13 69.00 -26.63
C GLY A 248 -13.79 68.30 -26.52
N ASP A 249 -13.22 68.17 -27.63
CA ASP A 249 -11.83 68.55 -27.97
C ASP A 249 -10.62 67.77 -27.39
N ALA A 250 -10.04 67.07 -28.27
CA ALA A 250 -8.75 67.29 -28.94
C ALA A 250 -7.46 66.94 -28.16
N ARG A 251 -6.70 66.18 -28.91
CA ARG A 251 -5.21 66.13 -29.04
C ARG A 251 -4.44 65.19 -28.11
N ALA A 252 -3.91 64.21 -28.73
CA ALA A 252 -2.58 64.10 -29.36
C ALA A 252 -1.49 63.93 -28.30
N ALA A 253 -0.62 63.03 -28.35
CA ALA A 253 0.32 62.61 -29.33
C ALA A 253 1.18 61.48 -28.72
N THR A 254 1.44 60.47 -29.54
CA THR A 254 2.81 60.06 -29.95
C THR A 254 3.77 59.66 -28.85
N GLY A 255 4.29 58.48 -29.00
CA GLY A 255 5.45 57.95 -29.61
C GLY A 255 5.88 56.69 -28.90
N ALA A 256 5.97 55.69 -29.65
CA ALA A 256 7.10 55.16 -30.37
C ALA A 256 8.12 54.39 -29.54
N ALA A 257 8.13 53.12 -29.84
CA ALA A 257 9.35 52.37 -30.27
C ALA A 257 10.42 52.18 -29.22
N SER A 258 10.98 51.03 -28.96
CA SER A 258 11.60 50.06 -29.84
C SER A 258 12.19 48.92 -28.99
N ALA A 259 12.08 47.73 -29.46
CA ALA A 259 13.09 46.70 -29.22
C ALA A 259 14.38 47.08 -30.01
N PRO A 260 15.50 46.41 -29.95
CA PRO A 260 15.71 44.98 -29.68
C PRO A 260 17.05 44.61 -29.02
N ALA A 261 17.23 43.30 -28.89
CA ALA A 261 18.43 42.50 -29.27
C ALA A 261 19.61 42.33 -28.29
N GLU A 262 19.86 41.01 -28.10
CA GLU A 262 21.13 40.33 -28.32
C GLU A 262 22.22 40.29 -27.24
N GLY A 263 22.71 39.05 -27.13
CA GLY A 263 24.08 38.66 -26.90
C GLY A 263 24.32 38.02 -25.56
N GLY A 264 24.57 36.70 -25.41
CA GLY A 264 25.64 35.99 -25.97
C GLY A 264 26.57 35.52 -24.87
N GLY A 265 26.88 34.25 -24.83
CA GLY A 265 28.19 33.72 -24.45
C GLY A 265 28.31 33.35 -22.94
N GLU A 266 28.57 32.23 -22.62
CA GLU A 266 29.52 31.13 -22.61
C GLU A 266 28.97 29.93 -21.86
#